data_7c9d59720b1a3a47526baf87d24ea45c
#
_entry.id   7c9d59720b1a3a47526baf87d24ea45c
#
_cell.length_a   1.000
_cell.length_b   1.000
_cell.length_c   1.000
_cell.angle_alpha   90.00
_cell.angle_beta   90.00
_cell.angle_gamma   90.00
#
_symmetry.space_group_name_H-M   'P 1'
#
loop_
_entity.id
_entity.type
_entity.pdbx_description
1 polymer ?
#
loop_
_entity_poly.entity_id
_entity_poly.type
_entity_poly.pdbx_seq_one_letter_code
_entity_poly.pdbx_strand_id
1 'polypeptide(L)'
;HQPMANTEAHFNGEAIQLFGAGGFIDPQSSHHDEAMNGVSCTLCHQVKDNGKLGTLDGMSGKYEVDESRTIYGPYDNLRTQPMVNNVNYNIQYSAHIKDSKMCATCHNLKTPYVDDSGNVLSTTPESEFPEQMPYSEWEHSSYKDTESCQDCHMKRTDGVVMASRPGNLNTKRDGFAQHIFVGGNKTLLDILNNNKAALGVNSNNFEATLAKTDEMLRGSANIEILDQTVQNATLEVNMKVNSSTGHKLPTSFPSRRAFLHVTVTDSSGNVVFESGKVNADGSIVGAD
;
A
#
# COMPACT_ATOMS: atom_id res chain seq x y z
N HIS A 1 -3.89 -5.51 9.55
CA HIS A 1 -4.36 -5.92 8.21
C HIS A 1 -5.74 -6.59 8.22
N GLN A 2 -6.46 -6.55 9.35
CA GLN A 2 -7.81 -7.10 9.53
C GLN A 2 -8.74 -6.02 10.10
N PRO A 3 -8.87 -4.89 9.41
CA PRO A 3 -9.49 -3.70 9.99
C PRO A 3 -10.99 -3.86 10.26
N MET A 4 -11.72 -4.67 9.48
CA MET A 4 -13.14 -4.88 9.70
C MET A 4 -13.40 -5.66 10.99
N ALA A 5 -12.72 -6.79 11.17
CA ALA A 5 -12.81 -7.59 12.39
C ALA A 5 -12.37 -6.78 13.63
N ASN A 6 -11.31 -5.97 13.50
CA ASN A 6 -10.86 -5.08 14.56
C ASN A 6 -11.93 -4.05 14.93
N THR A 7 -12.56 -3.43 13.94
CA THR A 7 -13.62 -2.43 14.16
C THR A 7 -14.84 -3.06 14.83
N GLU A 8 -15.25 -4.24 14.38
CA GLU A 8 -16.40 -4.95 14.96
C GLU A 8 -16.14 -5.38 16.40
N ALA A 9 -14.98 -5.99 16.68
CA ALA A 9 -14.58 -6.34 18.04
C ALA A 9 -14.56 -5.11 18.96
N HIS A 10 -14.06 -3.98 18.45
CA HIS A 10 -14.05 -2.73 19.21
C HIS A 10 -15.48 -2.24 19.54
N PHE A 11 -16.40 -2.26 18.58
CA PHE A 11 -17.80 -1.88 18.81
C PHE A 11 -18.50 -2.81 19.82
N ASN A 12 -18.16 -4.10 19.80
CA ASN A 12 -18.68 -5.08 20.73
C ASN A 12 -18.04 -5.00 22.14
N GLY A 13 -17.00 -4.19 22.32
CA GLY A 13 -16.21 -4.13 23.56
C GLY A 13 -15.39 -5.39 23.82
N GLU A 14 -15.04 -6.14 22.79
CA GLU A 14 -14.30 -7.38 22.85
C GLU A 14 -12.80 -7.14 22.82
N ALA A 15 -12.03 -8.04 23.44
CA ALA A 15 -10.57 -7.99 23.37
C ALA A 15 -10.08 -8.41 21.97
N ILE A 16 -9.17 -7.62 21.40
CA ILE A 16 -8.56 -7.92 20.11
C ILE A 16 -7.41 -8.89 20.33
N GLN A 17 -7.52 -10.08 19.74
CA GLN A 17 -6.50 -11.13 19.78
C GLN A 17 -6.30 -11.68 18.37
N LEU A 18 -5.05 -11.75 17.93
CA LEU A 18 -4.73 -12.26 16.58
C LEU A 18 -4.58 -13.79 16.59
N PHE A 19 -3.79 -14.32 17.54
CA PHE A 19 -3.41 -15.73 17.63
C PHE A 19 -4.09 -16.42 18.81
N GLY A 20 -4.14 -17.77 18.78
CA GLY A 20 -4.72 -18.60 19.83
C GLY A 20 -6.22 -18.82 19.67
N ALA A 21 -6.79 -19.55 20.64
CA ALA A 21 -8.21 -19.89 20.61
C ALA A 21 -9.09 -18.63 20.70
N GLY A 22 -10.02 -18.47 19.76
CA GLY A 22 -10.87 -17.30 19.63
C GLY A 22 -10.19 -16.07 18.99
N GLY A 23 -8.93 -16.15 18.63
CA GLY A 23 -8.24 -15.09 17.88
C GLY A 23 -8.73 -14.97 16.44
N PHE A 24 -8.39 -13.88 15.75
CA PHE A 24 -8.90 -13.58 14.41
C PHE A 24 -8.54 -14.62 13.35
N ILE A 25 -7.42 -15.32 13.50
CA ILE A 25 -7.02 -16.40 12.58
C ILE A 25 -7.54 -17.79 12.99
N ASP A 26 -8.19 -17.92 14.13
CA ASP A 26 -8.84 -19.16 14.53
C ASP A 26 -10.13 -19.35 13.73
N PRO A 27 -10.28 -20.44 12.95
CA PRO A 27 -11.50 -20.73 12.19
C PRO A 27 -12.78 -20.86 13.05
N GLN A 28 -12.65 -21.00 14.37
CA GLN A 28 -13.77 -21.04 15.32
C GLN A 28 -14.12 -19.66 15.88
N SER A 29 -13.35 -18.62 15.57
CA SER A 29 -13.65 -17.25 15.98
C SER A 29 -14.86 -16.69 15.25
N SER A 30 -15.73 -15.97 15.96
CA SER A 30 -16.86 -15.25 15.35
C SER A 30 -16.42 -14.16 14.37
N HIS A 31 -15.19 -13.67 14.50
CA HIS A 31 -14.60 -12.63 13.64
C HIS A 31 -13.73 -13.19 12.50
N HIS A 32 -13.64 -14.52 12.37
CA HIS A 32 -12.72 -15.13 11.41
C HIS A 32 -12.99 -14.69 9.96
N ASP A 33 -14.24 -14.74 9.53
CA ASP A 33 -14.61 -14.42 8.13
C ASP A 33 -14.30 -12.96 7.78
N GLU A 34 -14.62 -12.01 8.69
CA GLU A 34 -14.28 -10.60 8.52
C GLU A 34 -12.76 -10.38 8.54
N ALA A 35 -12.06 -11.09 9.42
CA ALA A 35 -10.61 -11.01 9.52
C ALA A 35 -9.92 -11.50 8.24
N MET A 36 -10.40 -12.61 7.68
CA MET A 36 -9.86 -13.20 6.44
C MET A 36 -10.23 -12.38 5.20
N ASN A 37 -11.25 -11.52 5.28
CA ASN A 37 -11.61 -10.61 4.19
C ASN A 37 -10.59 -9.45 4.03
N GLY A 38 -9.75 -9.19 5.02
CA GLY A 38 -8.69 -8.18 4.96
C GLY A 38 -9.24 -6.74 4.89
N VAL A 39 -8.69 -5.92 3.98
CA VAL A 39 -9.15 -4.54 3.77
C VAL A 39 -10.26 -4.53 2.71
N SER A 40 -11.50 -4.45 3.16
CA SER A 40 -12.67 -4.44 2.29
C SER A 40 -12.99 -3.04 1.75
N CYS A 41 -13.81 -3.00 0.68
CA CYS A 41 -14.30 -1.74 0.11
C CYS A 41 -15.03 -0.89 1.15
N THR A 42 -15.83 -1.53 2.00
CA THR A 42 -16.63 -0.86 3.02
C THR A 42 -15.79 -0.17 4.08
N LEU A 43 -14.61 -0.67 4.40
CA LEU A 43 -13.72 0.03 5.32
C LEU A 43 -13.39 1.43 4.81
N CYS A 44 -12.67 1.51 3.68
CA CYS A 44 -12.19 2.80 3.15
C CYS A 44 -13.35 3.78 2.91
N HIS A 45 -14.49 3.27 2.42
CA HIS A 45 -15.64 4.11 2.13
C HIS A 45 -16.51 4.46 3.36
N GLN A 46 -16.19 3.96 4.55
CA GLN A 46 -16.86 4.36 5.80
C GLN A 46 -15.99 5.19 6.74
N VAL A 47 -14.68 5.30 6.48
CA VAL A 47 -13.80 6.15 7.29
C VAL A 47 -14.29 7.59 7.27
N LYS A 48 -14.43 8.20 8.45
CA LYS A 48 -14.92 9.57 8.62
C LYS A 48 -13.80 10.60 8.43
N ASP A 49 -14.13 11.71 7.80
CA ASP A 49 -13.32 12.92 7.86
C ASP A 49 -13.66 13.69 9.16
N ASN A 50 -12.93 13.41 10.21
CA ASN A 50 -13.10 13.99 11.54
C ASN A 50 -11.99 15.00 11.90
N GLY A 51 -11.19 15.42 10.91
CA GLY A 51 -10.04 16.31 11.08
C GLY A 51 -8.76 15.64 11.60
N LYS A 52 -8.77 14.30 11.84
CA LYS A 52 -7.60 13.54 12.31
C LYS A 52 -6.81 12.90 11.16
N LEU A 53 -7.43 12.70 10.00
CA LEU A 53 -6.76 12.09 8.85
C LEU A 53 -5.48 12.87 8.49
N GLY A 54 -4.38 12.14 8.30
CA GLY A 54 -3.07 12.71 8.04
C GLY A 54 -2.34 13.26 9.27
N THR A 55 -2.94 13.18 10.47
CA THR A 55 -2.31 13.60 11.73
C THR A 55 -1.89 12.39 12.57
N LEU A 56 -1.10 12.62 13.61
CA LEU A 56 -0.67 11.57 14.54
C LEU A 56 -1.86 10.85 15.21
N ASP A 57 -2.95 11.58 15.44
CA ASP A 57 -4.18 11.03 16.04
C ASP A 57 -5.00 10.16 15.06
N GLY A 58 -4.72 10.24 13.77
CA GLY A 58 -5.39 9.45 12.73
C GLY A 58 -4.50 8.41 12.06
N MET A 59 -3.20 8.35 12.39
CA MET A 59 -2.23 7.35 11.89
C MET A 59 -2.30 6.03 12.69
N SER A 60 -1.51 5.04 12.29
CA SER A 60 -1.39 3.73 12.96
C SER A 60 -2.73 3.01 13.13
N GLY A 61 -3.62 3.13 12.14
CA GLY A 61 -4.93 2.49 12.15
C GLY A 61 -5.98 3.16 13.05
N LYS A 62 -5.75 4.40 13.49
CA LYS A 62 -6.67 5.16 14.34
C LYS A 62 -7.77 5.88 13.53
N TYR A 63 -8.29 5.22 12.48
CA TYR A 63 -9.45 5.73 11.75
C TYR A 63 -10.72 5.61 12.59
N GLU A 64 -11.73 6.40 12.25
CA GLU A 64 -13.06 6.31 12.84
C GLU A 64 -14.09 5.91 11.79
N VAL A 65 -14.88 4.89 12.10
CA VAL A 65 -16.14 4.53 11.45
C VAL A 65 -17.25 4.60 12.47
N ASP A 66 -18.48 4.77 12.03
CA ASP A 66 -19.63 4.75 12.91
C ASP A 66 -20.77 3.88 12.35
N GLU A 67 -21.81 3.72 13.14
CA GLU A 67 -22.98 2.92 12.80
C GLU A 67 -23.98 3.65 11.88
N SER A 68 -23.63 4.84 11.37
CA SER A 68 -24.52 5.66 10.53
C SER A 68 -24.88 5.02 9.19
N ARG A 69 -24.15 3.96 8.80
CA ARG A 69 -24.28 3.29 7.50
C ARG A 69 -24.10 4.26 6.34
N THR A 70 -23.16 5.18 6.48
CA THR A 70 -22.79 6.15 5.45
C THR A 70 -21.60 5.63 4.63
N ILE A 71 -21.74 5.65 3.31
CA ILE A 71 -20.67 5.33 2.36
C ILE A 71 -20.23 6.62 1.69
N TYR A 72 -18.98 6.99 1.85
CA TYR A 72 -18.38 8.17 1.23
C TYR A 72 -17.83 7.84 -0.15
N GLY A 73 -18.00 8.77 -1.09
CA GLY A 73 -17.50 8.62 -2.46
C GLY A 73 -17.00 9.93 -3.06
N PRO A 74 -16.25 9.84 -4.19
CA PRO A 74 -15.59 10.99 -4.79
C PRO A 74 -16.49 11.86 -5.69
N TYR A 75 -17.76 11.50 -5.89
CA TYR A 75 -18.68 12.16 -6.80
C TYR A 75 -19.80 12.88 -6.04
N ASP A 76 -20.19 14.05 -6.49
CA ASP A 76 -21.23 14.89 -5.89
C ASP A 76 -22.64 14.66 -6.48
N ASN A 77 -22.70 14.22 -7.74
CA ASN A 77 -23.98 13.93 -8.40
C ASN A 77 -24.38 12.47 -8.17
N LEU A 78 -24.92 12.19 -6.99
CA LEU A 78 -25.25 10.85 -6.53
C LEU A 78 -26.73 10.51 -6.72
N ARG A 79 -27.00 9.25 -7.09
CA ARG A 79 -28.32 8.64 -7.02
C ARG A 79 -28.37 7.67 -5.85
N THR A 80 -28.83 8.18 -4.70
CA THR A 80 -28.72 7.47 -3.41
C THR A 80 -29.74 6.34 -3.27
N GLN A 81 -30.91 6.51 -3.83
CA GLN A 81 -32.07 5.65 -3.58
C GLN A 81 -31.82 4.16 -3.84
N PRO A 82 -31.13 3.72 -4.92
CA PRO A 82 -30.85 2.31 -5.13
C PRO A 82 -30.04 1.66 -4.02
N MET A 83 -29.05 2.36 -3.46
CA MET A 83 -28.21 1.87 -2.37
C MET A 83 -29.02 1.78 -1.06
N VAL A 84 -29.79 2.83 -0.75
CA VAL A 84 -30.68 2.86 0.42
C VAL A 84 -31.68 1.70 0.38
N ASN A 85 -32.35 1.51 -0.77
CA ASN A 85 -33.41 0.51 -0.91
C ASN A 85 -32.89 -0.94 -0.85
N ASN A 86 -31.67 -1.19 -1.35
CA ASN A 86 -31.17 -2.57 -1.44
C ASN A 86 -30.35 -3.01 -0.24
N VAL A 87 -29.57 -2.10 0.36
CA VAL A 87 -28.61 -2.46 1.41
C VAL A 87 -28.65 -1.52 2.62
N ASN A 88 -29.58 -0.56 2.62
CA ASN A 88 -29.75 0.42 3.70
C ASN A 88 -28.44 1.20 3.99
N TYR A 89 -27.66 1.51 2.96
CA TYR A 89 -26.54 2.43 3.07
C TYR A 89 -26.89 3.77 2.42
N ASN A 90 -26.52 4.85 3.09
CA ASN A 90 -26.64 6.21 2.58
C ASN A 90 -25.33 6.63 1.93
N ILE A 91 -25.34 6.93 0.63
CA ILE A 91 -24.13 7.38 -0.08
C ILE A 91 -24.01 8.89 -0.02
N GLN A 92 -22.81 9.36 0.27
CA GLN A 92 -22.48 10.77 0.43
C GLN A 92 -21.18 11.13 -0.29
N TYR A 93 -21.17 12.30 -0.93
CA TYR A 93 -19.92 12.88 -1.43
C TYR A 93 -19.02 13.30 -0.25
N SER A 94 -17.73 12.96 -0.34
CA SER A 94 -16.73 13.58 0.50
C SER A 94 -15.37 13.66 -0.18
N ALA A 95 -14.73 14.81 -0.07
CA ALA A 95 -13.46 15.10 -0.73
C ALA A 95 -12.30 14.25 -0.18
N HIS A 96 -12.36 13.83 1.08
CA HIS A 96 -11.30 13.08 1.74
C HIS A 96 -10.98 11.74 1.06
N ILE A 97 -11.96 11.14 0.35
CA ILE A 97 -11.74 9.90 -0.42
C ILE A 97 -10.66 10.06 -1.51
N LYS A 98 -10.45 11.28 -2.00
CA LYS A 98 -9.42 11.61 -3.00
C LYS A 98 -8.16 12.19 -2.38
N ASP A 99 -8.12 12.40 -1.07
CA ASP A 99 -6.98 13.00 -0.37
C ASP A 99 -6.00 11.91 0.09
N SER A 100 -4.72 12.14 -0.07
CA SER A 100 -3.65 11.26 0.44
C SER A 100 -3.74 11.02 1.95
N LYS A 101 -4.34 11.94 2.72
CA LYS A 101 -4.61 11.77 4.15
C LYS A 101 -5.43 10.54 4.48
N MET A 102 -6.29 10.11 3.55
CA MET A 102 -7.05 8.86 3.70
C MET A 102 -6.12 7.64 3.78
N CYS A 103 -5.05 7.64 2.98
CA CYS A 103 -4.06 6.56 2.97
C CYS A 103 -3.17 6.58 4.22
N ALA A 104 -2.91 7.77 4.77
CA ALA A 104 -2.07 7.99 5.94
C ALA A 104 -2.50 7.17 7.16
N THR A 105 -3.81 6.90 7.29
CA THR A 105 -4.34 6.17 8.45
C THR A 105 -3.74 4.77 8.61
N CYS A 106 -3.37 4.12 7.50
CA CYS A 106 -2.74 2.80 7.49
C CYS A 106 -1.28 2.85 6.98
N HIS A 107 -0.95 3.85 6.14
CA HIS A 107 0.37 3.98 5.50
C HIS A 107 1.26 5.03 6.19
N ASN A 108 1.00 5.32 7.45
CA ASN A 108 1.92 5.84 8.45
C ASN A 108 1.71 5.03 9.72
N LEU A 109 2.68 4.19 10.03
CA LEU A 109 2.62 3.29 11.19
C LEU A 109 3.78 3.60 12.12
N LYS A 110 3.44 3.93 13.34
CA LYS A 110 4.35 3.98 14.47
C LYS A 110 4.01 2.85 15.43
N THR A 111 5.03 2.24 16.02
CA THR A 111 4.88 1.13 16.95
C THR A 111 5.64 1.41 18.25
N PRO A 112 5.09 1.01 19.40
CA PRO A 112 5.83 1.06 20.64
C PRO A 112 7.09 0.19 20.53
N TYR A 113 8.17 0.64 21.14
CA TYR A 113 9.36 -0.18 21.30
C TYR A 113 9.60 -0.50 22.79
N VAL A 114 10.24 -1.63 23.03
CA VAL A 114 10.40 -2.22 24.36
C VAL A 114 11.88 -2.46 24.64
N ASP A 115 12.21 -2.58 25.93
CA ASP A 115 13.52 -3.06 26.38
C ASP A 115 13.61 -4.59 26.31
N ASP A 116 14.76 -5.16 26.64
CA ASP A 116 15.00 -6.60 26.65
C ASP A 116 14.11 -7.38 27.65
N SER A 117 13.45 -6.68 28.56
CA SER A 117 12.51 -7.21 29.54
C SER A 117 11.05 -7.10 29.09
N GLY A 118 10.79 -6.48 27.94
CA GLY A 118 9.45 -6.26 27.39
C GLY A 118 8.73 -5.01 27.92
N ASN A 119 9.42 -4.13 28.67
CA ASN A 119 8.81 -2.89 29.13
C ASN A 119 8.75 -1.87 27.98
N VAL A 120 7.60 -1.23 27.81
CA VAL A 120 7.42 -0.18 26.80
C VAL A 120 8.24 1.05 27.19
N LEU A 121 9.15 1.47 26.31
CA LEU A 121 10.00 2.64 26.48
C LEU A 121 9.44 3.89 25.80
N SER A 122 8.62 3.72 24.75
CA SER A 122 7.92 4.84 24.11
C SER A 122 6.75 5.29 24.99
N THR A 123 6.82 6.50 25.49
CA THR A 123 5.83 7.05 26.45
C THR A 123 4.77 7.92 25.78
N THR A 124 5.02 8.35 24.55
CA THR A 124 4.08 9.15 23.74
C THR A 124 4.09 8.67 22.29
N PRO A 125 3.01 8.90 21.52
CA PRO A 125 2.97 8.53 20.10
C PRO A 125 4.11 9.14 19.27
N GLU A 126 4.62 10.32 19.64
CA GLU A 126 5.75 10.96 18.96
C GLU A 126 7.04 10.16 19.12
N SER A 127 7.22 9.54 20.31
CA SER A 127 8.42 8.78 20.66
C SER A 127 8.40 7.35 20.13
N GLU A 128 7.29 6.86 19.61
CA GLU A 128 7.20 5.53 19.02
C GLU A 128 8.08 5.37 17.78
N PHE A 129 8.52 4.14 17.52
CA PHE A 129 9.35 3.81 16.37
C PHE A 129 8.58 4.02 15.05
N PRO A 130 9.10 4.82 14.10
CA PRO A 130 8.45 5.04 12.81
C PRO A 130 8.68 3.83 11.89
N GLU A 131 7.85 2.81 12.03
CA GLU A 131 7.99 1.55 11.30
C GLU A 131 7.75 1.70 9.80
N GLN A 132 6.70 2.43 9.43
CA GLN A 132 6.35 2.69 8.02
C GLN A 132 5.85 4.13 7.91
N MET A 133 6.45 4.94 7.04
CA MET A 133 6.13 6.36 6.95
C MET A 133 5.89 6.86 5.50
N PRO A 134 5.29 6.08 4.58
CA PRO A 134 5.15 6.49 3.18
C PRO A 134 4.38 7.80 2.98
N TYR A 135 3.35 8.06 3.81
CA TYR A 135 2.61 9.32 3.73
C TYR A 135 3.47 10.52 4.17
N SER A 136 4.18 10.42 5.30
CA SER A 136 5.06 11.51 5.74
C SER A 136 6.23 11.73 4.77
N GLU A 137 6.75 10.67 4.14
CA GLU A 137 7.76 10.79 3.09
C GLU A 137 7.19 11.55 1.89
N TRP A 138 5.96 11.25 1.49
CA TRP A 138 5.25 11.95 0.41
C TRP A 138 4.99 13.43 0.76
N GLU A 139 4.62 13.75 2.00
CA GLU A 139 4.43 15.13 2.46
C GLU A 139 5.68 15.99 2.31
N HIS A 140 6.87 15.37 2.30
CA HIS A 140 8.16 16.04 2.15
C HIS A 140 8.76 15.88 0.75
N SER A 141 8.02 15.28 -0.19
CA SER A 141 8.45 15.12 -1.57
C SER A 141 7.99 16.28 -2.47
N SER A 142 8.58 16.35 -3.67
CA SER A 142 8.14 17.28 -4.71
C SER A 142 6.75 16.97 -5.27
N TYR A 143 6.16 15.83 -4.95
CA TYR A 143 4.85 15.40 -5.44
C TYR A 143 3.68 15.85 -4.56
N LYS A 144 3.94 16.31 -3.33
CA LYS A 144 2.91 16.69 -2.36
C LYS A 144 1.77 17.54 -2.90
N ASP A 145 2.10 18.53 -3.73
CA ASP A 145 1.13 19.50 -4.23
C ASP A 145 0.67 19.20 -5.68
N THR A 146 1.17 18.12 -6.29
CA THR A 146 0.91 17.77 -7.70
C THR A 146 0.25 16.42 -7.88
N GLU A 147 0.59 15.42 -7.07
CA GLU A 147 0.14 14.04 -7.21
C GLU A 147 -0.26 13.46 -5.86
N SER A 148 -1.47 12.96 -5.75
CA SER A 148 -1.91 12.21 -4.56
C SER A 148 -1.45 10.76 -4.60
N CYS A 149 -1.55 10.06 -3.46
CA CYS A 149 -1.33 8.61 -3.40
C CYS A 149 -2.21 7.87 -4.43
N GLN A 150 -3.46 8.32 -4.57
CA GLN A 150 -4.43 7.72 -5.48
C GLN A 150 -4.04 7.90 -6.95
N ASP A 151 -3.37 9.00 -7.33
CA ASP A 151 -3.01 9.24 -8.73
C ASP A 151 -1.96 8.25 -9.24
N CYS A 152 -1.05 7.80 -8.38
CA CYS A 152 -0.08 6.76 -8.70
C CYS A 152 -0.60 5.33 -8.48
N HIS A 153 -1.27 5.07 -7.34
CA HIS A 153 -1.68 3.72 -6.93
C HIS A 153 -3.07 3.31 -7.41
N MET A 154 -3.87 4.25 -7.95
CA MET A 154 -5.22 4.04 -8.44
C MET A 154 -5.40 4.77 -9.78
N LYS A 155 -4.69 4.35 -10.82
CA LYS A 155 -4.69 4.99 -12.15
C LYS A 155 -6.08 5.44 -12.58
N ARG A 156 -6.19 6.65 -13.10
CA ARG A 156 -7.47 7.21 -13.55
C ARG A 156 -7.88 6.67 -14.91
N THR A 157 -9.18 6.50 -15.11
CA THR A 157 -9.76 6.18 -16.40
C THR A 157 -11.08 6.92 -16.59
N ASP A 158 -11.40 7.25 -17.84
CA ASP A 158 -12.57 8.03 -18.18
C ASP A 158 -13.67 7.17 -18.79
N GLY A 159 -14.89 7.71 -18.82
CA GLY A 159 -16.03 7.09 -19.46
C GLY A 159 -16.56 5.82 -18.78
N VAL A 160 -16.24 5.61 -17.49
CA VAL A 160 -16.64 4.42 -16.74
C VAL A 160 -18.11 4.50 -16.32
N VAL A 161 -18.85 3.42 -16.59
CA VAL A 161 -20.21 3.21 -16.07
C VAL A 161 -20.11 2.34 -14.82
N MET A 162 -20.34 2.92 -13.64
CA MET A 162 -20.22 2.22 -12.36
C MET A 162 -21.42 1.32 -12.04
N ALA A 163 -22.60 1.66 -12.56
CA ALA A 163 -23.81 0.90 -12.33
C ALA A 163 -24.55 0.67 -13.65
N SER A 164 -24.75 -0.58 -14.04
CA SER A 164 -25.46 -0.96 -15.26
C SER A 164 -26.93 -1.24 -15.02
N ARG A 165 -27.35 -1.42 -13.78
CA ARG A 165 -28.74 -1.70 -13.40
C ARG A 165 -29.15 -0.89 -12.18
N PRO A 166 -30.36 -0.30 -12.18
CA PRO A 166 -31.27 -0.17 -13.34
C PRO A 166 -30.62 0.67 -14.46
N GLY A 167 -31.01 0.40 -15.71
CA GLY A 167 -30.36 0.97 -16.90
C GLY A 167 -30.35 2.52 -17.01
N ASN A 168 -31.12 3.22 -16.17
CA ASN A 168 -31.08 4.66 -16.06
C ASN A 168 -29.94 5.20 -15.17
N LEU A 169 -29.11 4.32 -14.60
CA LEU A 169 -27.93 4.65 -13.81
C LEU A 169 -26.61 4.58 -14.61
N ASN A 170 -26.69 4.46 -15.93
CA ASN A 170 -25.56 4.31 -16.83
C ASN A 170 -24.77 5.61 -17.07
N THR A 171 -24.79 6.54 -16.14
CA THR A 171 -24.00 7.78 -16.22
C THR A 171 -22.52 7.45 -16.27
N LYS A 172 -21.86 7.90 -17.34
CA LYS A 172 -20.40 7.82 -17.46
C LYS A 172 -19.73 8.77 -16.48
N ARG A 173 -18.65 8.30 -15.90
CA ARG A 173 -17.80 9.06 -14.97
C ARG A 173 -16.39 9.15 -15.53
N ASP A 174 -15.83 10.34 -15.49
CA ASP A 174 -14.44 10.59 -15.82
C ASP A 174 -13.59 10.65 -14.53
N GLY A 175 -12.30 10.43 -14.67
CA GLY A 175 -11.37 10.37 -13.54
C GLY A 175 -11.67 9.24 -12.56
N PHE A 176 -12.28 8.14 -13.01
CA PHE A 176 -12.56 7.00 -12.16
C PHE A 176 -11.26 6.34 -11.69
N ALA A 177 -11.06 6.26 -10.39
CA ALA A 177 -9.89 5.63 -9.79
C ALA A 177 -10.00 4.11 -9.84
N GLN A 178 -9.10 3.45 -10.56
CA GLN A 178 -9.03 2.00 -10.60
C GLN A 178 -8.48 1.46 -9.26
N HIS A 179 -9.18 0.54 -8.63
CA HIS A 179 -8.79 -0.04 -7.33
C HIS A 179 -7.75 -1.14 -7.50
N ILE A 180 -6.61 -0.81 -8.10
CA ILE A 180 -5.53 -1.77 -8.37
C ILE A 180 -4.54 -1.89 -7.19
N PHE A 181 -4.30 -0.80 -6.47
CA PHE A 181 -3.49 -0.73 -5.25
C PHE A 181 -2.13 -1.47 -5.30
N VAL A 182 -1.50 -1.53 -6.46
CA VAL A 182 -0.20 -2.19 -6.58
C VAL A 182 0.91 -1.34 -5.94
N GLY A 183 1.89 -2.03 -5.38
CA GLY A 183 3.08 -1.43 -4.77
C GLY A 183 4.33 -2.28 -5.08
N GLY A 184 5.32 -2.26 -4.19
CA GLY A 184 6.60 -2.96 -4.40
C GLY A 184 6.65 -4.41 -3.93
N ASN A 185 5.53 -5.03 -3.52
CA ASN A 185 5.57 -6.33 -2.82
C ASN A 185 5.32 -7.53 -3.74
N LYS A 186 6.09 -7.62 -4.83
CA LYS A 186 5.98 -8.73 -5.78
C LYS A 186 6.26 -10.09 -5.13
N THR A 187 7.28 -10.20 -4.31
CA THR A 187 7.69 -11.47 -3.70
C THR A 187 6.58 -12.10 -2.86
N LEU A 188 5.86 -11.33 -2.04
CA LEU A 188 4.73 -11.87 -1.28
C LEU A 188 3.57 -12.26 -2.18
N LEU A 189 3.31 -11.52 -3.26
CA LEU A 189 2.29 -11.91 -4.25
C LEU A 189 2.64 -13.25 -4.93
N ASP A 190 3.91 -13.47 -5.28
CA ASP A 190 4.39 -14.74 -5.82
C ASP A 190 4.23 -15.89 -4.80
N ILE A 191 4.59 -15.66 -3.54
CA ILE A 191 4.41 -16.64 -2.45
C ILE A 191 2.92 -16.99 -2.29
N LEU A 192 2.05 -16.00 -2.25
CA LEU A 192 0.60 -16.21 -2.13
C LEU A 192 0.04 -16.97 -3.35
N ASN A 193 0.43 -16.60 -4.56
CA ASN A 193 0.00 -17.27 -5.78
C ASN A 193 0.44 -18.74 -5.82
N ASN A 194 1.68 -19.02 -5.42
CA ASN A 194 2.23 -20.37 -5.41
C ASN A 194 1.59 -21.27 -4.31
N ASN A 195 1.04 -20.66 -3.27
CA ASN A 195 0.42 -21.36 -2.14
C ASN A 195 -1.10 -21.19 -2.06
N LYS A 196 -1.74 -20.63 -3.08
CA LYS A 196 -3.16 -20.26 -3.05
C LYS A 196 -4.09 -21.42 -2.70
N ALA A 197 -3.79 -22.63 -3.13
CA ALA A 197 -4.60 -23.80 -2.80
C ALA A 197 -4.54 -24.15 -1.30
N ALA A 198 -3.35 -24.12 -0.70
CA ALA A 198 -3.16 -24.37 0.73
C ALA A 198 -3.76 -23.26 1.61
N LEU A 199 -3.82 -22.03 1.08
CA LEU A 199 -4.39 -20.87 1.76
C LEU A 199 -5.90 -20.71 1.54
N GLY A 200 -6.54 -21.58 0.76
CA GLY A 200 -7.96 -21.48 0.43
C GLY A 200 -8.31 -20.25 -0.42
N VAL A 201 -7.35 -19.66 -1.11
CA VAL A 201 -7.57 -18.45 -1.92
C VAL A 201 -8.13 -18.81 -3.29
N ASN A 202 -9.33 -18.35 -3.59
CA ASN A 202 -10.05 -18.64 -4.85
C ASN A 202 -9.78 -17.61 -5.97
N SER A 203 -8.84 -16.69 -5.79
CA SER A 203 -8.54 -15.65 -6.78
C SER A 203 -7.66 -16.18 -7.91
N ASN A 204 -8.06 -15.87 -9.16
CA ASN A 204 -7.28 -16.13 -10.37
C ASN A 204 -6.55 -14.86 -10.89
N ASN A 205 -6.57 -13.77 -10.12
CA ASN A 205 -6.06 -12.47 -10.58
C ASN A 205 -4.61 -12.18 -10.16
N PHE A 206 -3.91 -13.15 -9.55
CA PHE A 206 -2.52 -12.94 -9.10
C PHE A 206 -1.59 -12.56 -10.26
N GLU A 207 -1.67 -13.26 -11.40
CA GLU A 207 -0.81 -12.95 -12.54
C GLU A 207 -1.03 -11.52 -13.07
N ALA A 208 -2.28 -11.08 -13.14
CA ALA A 208 -2.60 -9.71 -13.56
C ALA A 208 -2.08 -8.67 -12.55
N THR A 209 -2.16 -8.95 -11.27
CA THR A 209 -1.65 -8.09 -10.21
C THR A 209 -0.12 -8.07 -10.19
N LEU A 210 0.52 -9.23 -10.38
CA LEU A 210 1.99 -9.35 -10.52
C LEU A 210 2.50 -8.55 -11.71
N ALA A 211 1.84 -8.64 -12.87
CA ALA A 211 2.23 -7.86 -14.05
C ALA A 211 2.13 -6.35 -13.82
N LYS A 212 1.08 -5.88 -13.16
CA LYS A 212 0.93 -4.46 -12.78
C LYS A 212 1.95 -4.03 -11.74
N THR A 213 2.31 -4.90 -10.81
CA THR A 213 3.36 -4.66 -9.82
C THR A 213 4.72 -4.52 -10.50
N ASP A 214 5.05 -5.38 -11.47
CA ASP A 214 6.27 -5.27 -12.28
C ASP A 214 6.30 -3.97 -13.08
N GLU A 215 5.17 -3.57 -13.68
CA GLU A 215 5.05 -2.28 -14.40
C GLU A 215 5.36 -1.11 -13.46
N MET A 216 4.77 -1.09 -12.27
CA MET A 216 5.01 -0.04 -11.28
C MET A 216 6.47 -0.02 -10.82
N LEU A 217 7.06 -1.17 -10.49
CA LEU A 217 8.47 -1.25 -10.07
C LEU A 217 9.42 -0.76 -11.16
N ARG A 218 9.20 -1.13 -12.43
CA ARG A 218 10.00 -0.64 -13.56
C ARG A 218 9.89 0.86 -13.78
N GLY A 219 8.75 1.46 -13.42
CA GLY A 219 8.53 2.90 -13.48
C GLY A 219 9.04 3.68 -12.27
N SER A 220 9.45 2.99 -11.19
CA SER A 220 9.80 3.63 -9.91
C SER A 220 11.15 4.34 -9.92
N ALA A 221 12.08 3.92 -10.78
CA ALA A 221 13.38 4.54 -10.91
C ALA A 221 13.97 4.32 -12.31
N ASN A 222 14.89 5.20 -12.71
CA ASN A 222 15.72 4.99 -13.88
C ASN A 222 17.19 5.30 -13.54
N ILE A 223 18.11 4.77 -14.38
CA ILE A 223 19.54 5.01 -14.28
C ILE A 223 19.97 5.72 -15.56
N GLU A 224 20.74 6.79 -15.40
CA GLU A 224 21.34 7.56 -16.46
C GLU A 224 22.86 7.53 -16.27
N ILE A 225 23.59 7.13 -17.33
CA ILE A 225 25.05 7.25 -17.38
C ILE A 225 25.35 8.67 -17.86
N LEU A 226 25.96 9.48 -16.99
CA LEU A 226 26.26 10.88 -17.29
C LEU A 226 27.54 11.00 -18.14
N ASP A 227 28.58 10.27 -17.75
CA ASP A 227 29.85 10.19 -18.47
C ASP A 227 30.61 8.91 -18.11
N GLN A 228 31.60 8.59 -18.94
CA GLN A 228 32.53 7.51 -18.68
C GLN A 228 33.90 7.83 -19.27
N THR A 229 34.97 7.53 -18.55
CA THR A 229 36.34 7.70 -18.99
C THR A 229 37.18 6.49 -18.67
N VAL A 230 38.15 6.21 -19.53
CA VAL A 230 39.16 5.16 -19.30
C VAL A 230 40.55 5.81 -19.32
N GLN A 231 41.24 5.83 -18.19
CA GLN A 231 42.57 6.36 -18.04
C GLN A 231 43.42 5.44 -17.16
N ASN A 232 44.67 5.19 -17.59
CA ASN A 232 45.60 4.36 -16.82
C ASN A 232 45.02 2.98 -16.42
N ALA A 233 44.30 2.32 -17.31
CA ALA A 233 43.59 1.07 -17.08
C ALA A 233 42.50 1.12 -16.01
N THR A 234 42.06 2.32 -15.66
CA THR A 234 40.92 2.56 -14.73
C THR A 234 39.73 3.04 -15.55
N LEU A 235 38.56 2.39 -15.37
CA LEU A 235 37.28 2.84 -15.89
C LEU A 235 36.59 3.66 -14.77
N GLU A 236 36.25 4.91 -15.06
CA GLU A 236 35.44 5.77 -14.23
C GLU A 236 34.10 5.99 -14.91
N VAL A 237 33.00 5.76 -14.17
CA VAL A 237 31.63 5.93 -14.68
C VAL A 237 30.84 6.78 -13.68
N ASN A 238 30.34 7.91 -14.15
CA ASN A 238 29.40 8.73 -13.39
C ASN A 238 27.98 8.39 -13.81
N MET A 239 27.18 7.94 -12.85
CA MET A 239 25.78 7.59 -13.09
C MET A 239 24.85 8.32 -12.13
N LYS A 240 23.62 8.58 -12.57
CA LYS A 240 22.55 9.17 -11.78
C LYS A 240 21.40 8.19 -11.66
N VAL A 241 20.97 7.94 -10.44
CA VAL A 241 19.72 7.20 -10.16
C VAL A 241 18.63 8.22 -9.90
N ASN A 242 17.60 8.25 -10.74
CA ASN A 242 16.44 9.12 -10.58
C ASN A 242 15.29 8.30 -10.01
N SER A 243 14.74 8.71 -8.87
CA SER A 243 13.51 8.15 -8.32
C SER A 243 12.29 8.87 -8.91
N SER A 244 11.30 8.09 -9.34
CA SER A 244 9.99 8.58 -9.81
C SER A 244 8.89 8.35 -8.78
N THR A 245 9.25 8.02 -7.52
CA THR A 245 8.29 7.77 -6.44
C THR A 245 8.05 9.04 -5.63
N GLY A 246 6.83 9.21 -5.17
CA GLY A 246 6.44 10.32 -4.26
C GLY A 246 6.89 10.10 -2.81
N HIS A 247 7.62 9.05 -2.52
CA HIS A 247 8.15 8.66 -1.22
C HIS A 247 9.53 8.06 -1.40
N LYS A 248 10.21 7.63 -0.35
CA LYS A 248 11.51 6.95 -0.46
C LYS A 248 11.41 5.68 -1.32
N LEU A 249 12.53 5.29 -1.91
CA LEU A 249 12.69 4.05 -2.65
C LEU A 249 13.90 3.28 -2.08
N PRO A 250 13.67 2.17 -1.37
CA PRO A 250 12.40 1.59 -0.96
C PRO A 250 11.72 2.37 0.16
N THR A 251 10.44 2.09 0.39
CA THR A 251 9.63 2.64 1.48
C THR A 251 8.82 1.54 2.18
N SER A 252 8.05 1.91 3.20
CA SER A 252 7.18 1.04 3.99
C SER A 252 8.00 0.10 4.89
N PHE A 253 7.77 -1.21 4.87
CA PHE A 253 8.38 -2.14 5.81
C PHE A 253 9.92 -2.12 5.76
N PRO A 254 10.63 -2.00 6.91
CA PRO A 254 12.08 -1.72 6.94
C PRO A 254 12.99 -2.78 6.31
N SER A 255 12.51 -4.02 6.12
CA SER A 255 13.32 -5.08 5.49
C SER A 255 13.54 -4.92 3.99
N ARG A 256 12.80 -3.99 3.35
CA ARG A 256 12.94 -3.76 1.91
C ARG A 256 14.27 -3.09 1.60
N ARG A 257 14.94 -3.60 0.57
CA ARG A 257 16.23 -3.06 0.09
C ARG A 257 16.15 -2.78 -1.41
N ALA A 258 16.78 -1.69 -1.84
CA ALA A 258 17.12 -1.43 -3.23
C ALA A 258 18.64 -1.34 -3.34
N PHE A 259 19.20 -1.92 -4.38
CA PHE A 259 20.65 -1.92 -4.64
C PHE A 259 20.90 -1.90 -6.14
N LEU A 260 22.11 -1.49 -6.53
CA LEU A 260 22.54 -1.51 -7.92
C LEU A 260 23.25 -2.84 -8.20
N HIS A 261 22.85 -3.49 -9.29
CA HIS A 261 23.63 -4.56 -9.90
C HIS A 261 24.38 -3.99 -11.08
N VAL A 262 25.69 -3.92 -10.96
CA VAL A 262 26.60 -3.34 -11.98
C VAL A 262 27.47 -4.45 -12.57
N THR A 263 27.44 -4.58 -13.88
CA THR A 263 28.30 -5.51 -14.62
C THR A 263 29.08 -4.75 -15.69
N VAL A 264 30.38 -4.93 -15.72
CA VAL A 264 31.26 -4.42 -16.80
C VAL A 264 31.76 -5.57 -17.61
N THR A 265 31.61 -5.48 -18.91
CA THR A 265 32.07 -6.51 -19.86
C THR A 265 33.11 -5.94 -20.79
N ASP A 266 34.10 -6.78 -21.20
CA ASP A 266 35.04 -6.45 -22.27
C ASP A 266 34.38 -6.52 -23.67
N SER A 267 35.12 -6.19 -24.71
CA SER A 267 34.65 -6.24 -26.07
C SER A 267 34.32 -7.65 -26.58
N SER A 268 34.72 -8.68 -25.87
CA SER A 268 34.45 -10.09 -26.16
C SER A 268 33.24 -10.60 -25.36
N GLY A 269 32.63 -9.77 -24.50
CA GLY A 269 31.49 -10.13 -23.66
C GLY A 269 31.88 -10.80 -22.35
N ASN A 270 33.17 -10.88 -22.01
CA ASN A 270 33.57 -11.43 -20.71
C ASN A 270 33.33 -10.41 -19.60
N VAL A 271 32.78 -10.87 -18.44
CA VAL A 271 32.61 -10.04 -17.28
C VAL A 271 33.97 -9.75 -16.65
N VAL A 272 34.36 -8.48 -16.57
CA VAL A 272 35.62 -8.00 -15.97
C VAL A 272 35.39 -7.35 -14.62
N PHE A 273 34.13 -6.98 -14.29
CA PHE A 273 33.73 -6.48 -12.99
C PHE A 273 32.24 -6.78 -12.75
N GLU A 274 31.89 -7.19 -11.56
CA GLU A 274 30.49 -7.38 -11.15
C GLU A 274 30.32 -7.00 -9.66
N SER A 275 29.29 -6.22 -9.36
CA SER A 275 28.89 -5.84 -8.00
C SER A 275 27.38 -5.85 -7.89
N GLY A 276 26.85 -6.19 -6.73
CA GLY A 276 25.41 -6.22 -6.46
C GLY A 276 24.69 -7.45 -7.04
N LYS A 277 25.42 -8.47 -7.49
CA LYS A 277 24.80 -9.74 -7.90
C LYS A 277 24.17 -10.45 -6.71
N VAL A 278 22.95 -10.95 -6.90
CA VAL A 278 22.30 -11.79 -5.90
C VAL A 278 22.70 -13.24 -6.09
N ASN A 279 23.27 -13.85 -5.07
CA ASN A 279 23.59 -15.26 -5.02
C ASN A 279 22.34 -16.11 -4.76
N ALA A 280 22.45 -17.43 -4.95
CA ALA A 280 21.34 -18.37 -4.72
C ALA A 280 20.84 -18.39 -3.25
N ASP A 281 21.71 -18.05 -2.31
CA ASP A 281 21.37 -17.93 -0.88
C ASP A 281 20.78 -16.56 -0.49
N GLY A 282 20.62 -15.63 -1.46
CA GLY A 282 20.10 -14.28 -1.24
C GLY A 282 21.13 -13.25 -0.76
N SER A 283 22.40 -13.64 -0.59
CA SER A 283 23.48 -12.70 -0.32
C SER A 283 23.80 -11.84 -1.56
N ILE A 284 24.33 -10.65 -1.34
CA ILE A 284 24.67 -9.70 -2.42
C ILE A 284 26.18 -9.60 -2.54
N VAL A 285 26.72 -9.81 -3.75
CA VAL A 285 28.15 -9.68 -4.03
C VAL A 285 28.56 -8.21 -3.91
N GLY A 286 29.60 -7.94 -3.11
CA GLY A 286 30.13 -6.59 -2.88
C GLY A 286 29.34 -5.76 -1.88
N ALA A 287 28.40 -6.37 -1.14
CA ALA A 287 27.80 -5.76 0.04
C ALA A 287 28.53 -6.28 1.29
N ASP A 288 29.26 -5.40 1.97
CA ASP A 288 29.89 -5.67 3.27
C ASP A 288 28.90 -5.44 4.43
#